data_a34e9ef2137d69874eed07ce9c264cb3
#
_entry.id   a34e9ef2137d69874eed07ce9c264cb3
#
_cell.length_a   1.000
_cell.length_b   1.000
_cell.length_c   1.000
_cell.angle_alpha   90.00
_cell.angle_beta   90.00
_cell.angle_gamma   90.00
#
_symmetry.space_group_name_H-M   'P 1'
#
loop_
_entity.id
_entity.type
_entity.pdbx_description
1 polymer ?
#
loop_
_entity_poly.entity_id
_entity_poly.type
_entity_poly.pdbx_seq_one_letter_code
_entity_poly.pdbx_strand_id
1 'polypeptide(L)'
;RQLILVGMAAGDTTGSGRSYDTPALPKNIPALVIHGENDDTVALANVLDWARPQEQPIIVIPGADHFFHGKLHLIRDLVARNVHRADEH
;
A
#
# COMPACT_ATOMS: atom_id res chain seq x y z
N ARG A 1 7.24 7.31 14.81
CA ARG A 1 7.44 7.52 13.38
C ARG A 1 6.92 6.34 12.58
N GLN A 2 6.13 6.60 11.55
CA GLN A 2 5.47 5.57 10.77
C GLN A 2 5.42 5.98 9.31
N LEU A 3 5.61 5.00 8.41
CA LEU A 3 5.40 5.21 6.98
C LEU A 3 4.00 4.73 6.59
N ILE A 4 3.33 5.51 5.76
CA ILE A 4 2.02 5.14 5.22
C ILE A 4 2.10 5.23 3.71
N LEU A 5 1.91 4.09 3.05
CA LEU A 5 1.97 3.99 1.59
C LEU A 5 0.60 3.56 1.06
N VAL A 6 0.03 4.36 0.19
CA VAL A 6 -1.29 4.09 -0.39
C VAL A 6 -1.16 4.09 -1.91
N GLY A 7 -1.50 2.98 -2.56
CA GLY A 7 -1.42 2.85 -4.01
C GLY A 7 -0.01 2.99 -4.55
N MET A 8 0.97 2.41 -3.86
CA MET A 8 2.39 2.55 -4.23
C MET A 8 2.71 1.89 -5.58
N ALA A 9 3.73 2.41 -6.25
CA ALA A 9 4.22 1.82 -7.50
C ALA A 9 5.18 0.67 -7.23
N ALA A 10 4.99 -0.44 -7.91
CA ALA A 10 5.88 -1.61 -7.84
C ALA A 10 5.75 -2.39 -9.14
N GLY A 11 6.88 -2.81 -9.71
CA GLY A 11 6.90 -3.55 -10.96
C GLY A 11 6.37 -2.75 -12.14
N ASP A 12 5.79 -3.43 -13.12
CA ASP A 12 5.27 -2.80 -14.33
C ASP A 12 3.93 -2.13 -14.05
N THR A 13 3.76 -0.89 -14.55
CA THR A 13 2.50 -0.18 -14.42
C THR A 13 1.74 -0.19 -15.75
N THR A 14 0.44 -0.47 -15.67
CA THR A 14 -0.42 -0.55 -16.84
C THR A 14 -0.64 0.83 -17.44
N GLY A 15 -0.46 0.94 -18.76
CA GLY A 15 -0.74 2.16 -19.51
C GLY A 15 0.39 3.17 -19.54
N SER A 16 1.41 3.06 -18.69
CA SER A 16 2.54 3.99 -18.70
C SER A 16 3.80 3.40 -19.34
N GLY A 17 3.87 2.09 -19.47
CA GLY A 17 5.06 1.41 -19.97
C GLY A 17 6.26 1.49 -19.03
N ARG A 18 6.04 1.92 -17.79
CA ARG A 18 7.09 2.07 -16.79
C ARG A 18 7.17 0.86 -15.89
N SER A 19 8.40 0.52 -15.49
CA SER A 19 8.67 -0.50 -14.49
C SER A 19 9.33 0.17 -13.28
N TYR A 20 8.89 -0.18 -12.08
CA TYR A 20 9.42 0.41 -10.85
C TYR A 20 10.14 -0.66 -10.05
N ASP A 21 11.42 -0.40 -9.78
CA ASP A 21 12.25 -1.21 -8.89
C ASP A 21 12.23 -0.57 -7.51
N THR A 22 11.12 -0.73 -6.81
CA THR A 22 10.88 -0.07 -5.53
C THR A 22 11.74 -0.72 -4.45
N PRO A 23 12.57 0.06 -3.73
CA PRO A 23 13.42 -0.51 -2.68
C PRO A 23 12.61 -1.02 -1.50
N ALA A 24 13.20 -1.94 -0.75
CA ALA A 24 12.60 -2.46 0.46
C ALA A 24 12.50 -1.36 1.53
N LEU A 25 11.53 -1.50 2.43
CA LEU A 25 11.31 -0.55 3.51
C LEU A 25 12.38 -0.69 4.60
N PRO A 26 12.70 0.40 5.32
CA PRO A 26 13.56 0.30 6.50
C PRO A 26 12.96 -0.63 7.55
N LYS A 27 13.77 -1.52 8.12
CA LYS A 27 13.29 -2.54 9.05
C LYS A 27 12.86 -1.99 10.40
N ASN A 28 13.38 -0.84 10.78
CA ASN A 28 13.13 -0.26 12.10
C ASN A 28 12.01 0.79 12.11
N ILE A 29 11.32 0.98 10.99
CA ILE A 29 10.22 1.93 10.89
C ILE A 29 8.95 1.16 10.57
N PRO A 30 7.92 1.22 11.45
CA PRO A 30 6.63 0.59 11.14
C PRO A 30 6.02 1.18 9.88
N ALA A 31 5.45 0.33 9.04
CA ALA A 31 4.84 0.77 7.79
C ALA A 31 3.43 0.22 7.65
N LEU A 32 2.54 1.08 7.16
CA LEU A 32 1.18 0.72 6.77
C LEU A 32 1.11 0.81 5.25
N VAL A 33 0.85 -0.31 4.59
CA VAL A 33 0.74 -0.35 3.13
C VAL A 33 -0.68 -0.74 2.76
N ILE A 34 -1.34 0.11 1.99
CA ILE A 34 -2.73 -0.07 1.58
C ILE A 34 -2.80 -0.11 0.06
N HIS A 35 -3.50 -1.09 -0.49
CA HIS A 35 -3.63 -1.24 -1.93
C HIS A 35 -5.06 -1.66 -2.30
N GLY A 36 -5.54 -1.20 -3.45
CA GLY A 36 -6.86 -1.56 -3.95
C GLY A 36 -6.84 -2.92 -4.64
N GLU A 37 -7.83 -3.74 -4.35
CA GLU A 37 -7.96 -5.07 -4.95
C GLU A 37 -8.00 -5.00 -6.48
N ASN A 38 -8.71 -4.01 -7.02
CA ASN A 38 -8.92 -3.84 -8.46
C ASN A 38 -8.07 -2.71 -9.04
N ASP A 39 -6.91 -2.44 -8.46
CA ASP A 39 -5.99 -1.44 -8.99
C ASP A 39 -5.50 -1.90 -10.35
N ASP A 40 -5.89 -1.17 -11.41
CA ASP A 40 -5.53 -1.50 -12.78
C ASP A 40 -4.27 -0.75 -13.25
N THR A 41 -3.75 0.15 -12.43
CA THR A 41 -2.51 0.87 -12.71
C THR A 41 -1.30 0.10 -12.15
N VAL A 42 -1.39 -0.32 -10.90
CA VAL A 42 -0.37 -1.14 -10.24
C VAL A 42 -1.05 -2.41 -9.73
N ALA A 43 -0.81 -3.53 -10.39
CA ALA A 43 -1.46 -4.78 -10.03
C ALA A 43 -1.09 -5.19 -8.59
N LEU A 44 -2.08 -5.70 -7.85
CA LEU A 44 -1.86 -6.18 -6.49
C LEU A 44 -0.74 -7.24 -6.45
N ALA A 45 -0.66 -8.10 -7.46
CA ALA A 45 0.40 -9.11 -7.54
C ALA A 45 1.80 -8.50 -7.48
N ASN A 46 1.99 -7.34 -8.12
CA ASN A 46 3.30 -6.66 -8.10
C ASN A 46 3.66 -6.17 -6.70
N VAL A 47 2.67 -5.65 -5.98
CA VAL A 47 2.87 -5.18 -4.60
C VAL A 47 3.19 -6.36 -3.69
N LEU A 48 2.51 -7.48 -3.87
CA LEU A 48 2.78 -8.68 -3.10
C LEU A 48 4.17 -9.25 -3.38
N ASP A 49 4.62 -9.21 -4.65
CA ASP A 49 5.97 -9.64 -5.00
C ASP A 49 7.04 -8.78 -4.32
N TRP A 50 6.79 -7.47 -4.24
CA TRP A 50 7.66 -6.55 -3.52
C TRP A 50 7.65 -6.81 -2.01
N ALA A 51 6.49 -7.14 -1.46
CA ALA A 51 6.29 -7.28 -0.01
C ALA A 51 6.83 -8.59 0.56
N ARG A 52 6.74 -9.69 -0.22
CA ARG A 52 7.06 -11.04 0.27
C ARG A 52 8.47 -11.19 0.84
N PRO A 53 9.54 -10.77 0.13
CA PRO A 53 10.89 -10.99 0.66
C PRO A 53 11.15 -10.28 1.99
N GLN A 54 10.46 -9.19 2.25
CA GLN A 54 10.61 -8.41 3.48
C GLN A 54 9.48 -8.66 4.49
N GLU A 55 8.57 -9.57 4.17
CA GLU A 55 7.44 -9.94 5.02
C GLU A 55 6.59 -8.74 5.44
N GLN A 56 6.37 -7.81 4.49
CA GLN A 56 5.56 -6.62 4.74
C GLN A 56 4.08 -6.93 4.53
N PRO A 57 3.23 -6.81 5.58
CA PRO A 57 1.79 -6.99 5.41
C PRO A 57 1.18 -5.90 4.52
N ILE A 58 0.22 -6.29 3.71
CA ILE A 58 -0.51 -5.38 2.82
C ILE A 58 -1.98 -5.42 3.20
N ILE A 59 -2.56 -4.25 3.43
CA ILE A 59 -4.00 -4.13 3.62
C ILE A 59 -4.64 -3.94 2.26
N VAL A 60 -5.51 -4.87 1.87
CA VAL A 60 -6.21 -4.84 0.60
C VAL A 60 -7.62 -4.31 0.82
N ILE A 61 -7.98 -3.26 0.09
CA ILE A 61 -9.34 -2.71 0.14
C ILE A 61 -10.16 -3.41 -0.95
N PRO A 62 -11.16 -4.22 -0.56
CA PRO A 62 -11.95 -4.97 -1.54
C PRO A 62 -12.66 -4.05 -2.55
N GLY A 63 -12.56 -4.38 -3.82
CA GLY A 63 -13.24 -3.66 -4.89
C GLY A 63 -12.70 -2.28 -5.19
N ALA A 64 -11.61 -1.84 -4.52
CA ALA A 64 -11.08 -0.51 -4.72
C ALA A 64 -10.15 -0.43 -5.94
N ASP A 65 -10.24 0.68 -6.68
CA ASP A 65 -9.33 0.98 -7.78
C ASP A 65 -8.08 1.71 -7.26
N HIS A 66 -7.22 2.17 -8.19
CA HIS A 66 -5.99 2.88 -7.83
C HIS A 66 -6.27 4.20 -7.07
N PHE A 67 -7.36 4.87 -7.38
CA PHE A 67 -7.72 6.14 -6.77
C PHE A 67 -8.70 5.98 -5.61
N PHE A 68 -9.09 4.76 -5.27
CA PHE A 68 -9.99 4.45 -4.16
C PHE A 68 -11.32 5.19 -4.23
N HIS A 69 -11.90 5.26 -5.44
CA HIS A 69 -13.19 5.92 -5.67
C HIS A 69 -14.28 5.34 -4.75
N GLY A 70 -14.93 6.21 -3.97
CA GLY A 70 -15.96 5.80 -3.03
C GLY A 70 -15.45 5.06 -1.80
N LYS A 71 -14.13 4.91 -1.64
CA LYS A 71 -13.51 4.14 -0.56
C LYS A 71 -12.57 4.96 0.32
N LEU A 72 -12.45 6.26 0.09
CA LEU A 72 -11.52 7.12 0.84
C LEU A 72 -11.79 7.11 2.34
N HIS A 73 -13.05 6.93 2.75
CA HIS A 73 -13.41 6.86 4.17
C HIS A 73 -12.76 5.65 4.85
N LEU A 74 -12.59 4.53 4.14
CA LEU A 74 -11.92 3.35 4.69
C LEU A 74 -10.45 3.62 4.94
N ILE A 75 -9.78 4.30 4.00
CA ILE A 75 -8.38 4.67 4.16
C ILE A 75 -8.21 5.61 5.33
N ARG A 76 -9.07 6.61 5.43
CA ARG A 76 -9.04 7.57 6.54
C ARG A 76 -9.16 6.85 7.88
N ASP A 77 -10.09 5.91 7.99
CA ASP A 77 -10.30 5.16 9.23
C ASP A 77 -9.09 4.29 9.58
N LEU A 78 -8.50 3.62 8.58
CA LEU A 78 -7.31 2.80 8.78
C LEU A 78 -6.12 3.62 9.23
N VAL A 79 -5.90 4.77 8.60
CA VAL A 79 -4.79 5.67 8.96
C VAL A 79 -4.99 6.19 10.38
N ALA A 80 -6.21 6.63 10.71
CA ALA A 80 -6.52 7.15 12.03
C ALA A 80 -6.27 6.12 13.14
N ARG A 81 -6.69 4.87 12.92
CA ARG A 81 -6.49 3.78 13.88
C ARG A 81 -5.01 3.50 14.09
N ASN A 82 -4.23 3.47 13.03
CA ASN A 82 -2.81 3.16 13.13
C ASN A 82 -2.03 4.28 13.80
N VAL A 83 -2.33 5.54 13.48
CA VAL A 83 -1.69 6.69 14.13
C VAL A 83 -2.03 6.71 15.61
N HIS A 84 -3.29 6.50 15.96
CA HIS A 84 -3.73 6.46 17.36
C HIS A 84 -3.02 5.33 18.12
N ARG A 85 -2.92 4.15 17.52
CA ARG A 85 -2.25 3.00 18.12
C ARG A 85 -0.76 3.27 18.36
N ALA A 86 -0.10 3.97 17.44
CA ALA A 86 1.30 4.34 17.60
C ALA A 86 1.51 5.30 18.76
N ASP A 87 0.55 6.18 19.02
CA ASP A 87 0.62 7.16 20.10
C ASP A 87 0.42 6.54 21.48
N GLU A 88 -0.06 5.31 21.56
CA GLU A 88 -0.29 4.61 22.82
C GLU A 88 0.98 3.95 23.38
N HIS A 89 2.06 4.01 22.67
CA HIS A 89 3.33 3.44 23.11
C HIS A 89 4.23 4.48 23.80
#